data_af0f4ceb6ad19c0af170b9ad4d5c1af1
#
_entry.id   af0f4ceb6ad19c0af170b9ad4d5c1af1
#
_cell.length_a   1.000
_cell.length_b   1.000
_cell.length_c   1.000
_cell.angle_alpha   90.00
_cell.angle_beta   90.00
_cell.angle_gamma   90.00
#
_symmetry.space_group_name_H-M   'P 1'
#
loop_
_entity.id
_entity.type
_entity.pdbx_description
1 polymer ?
#
loop_
_entity_poly.entity_id
_entity_poly.type
_entity_poly.pdbx_seq_one_letter_code
_entity_poly.pdbx_strand_id
1 'polypeptide(L)'
;MGCAAVARRVANELAPVARGCQSGTDGVRRCRALITCLLLLTACGDTGSAPQDLQEYLNRLSTITGMPLPAGPSPQNESLALPHDPILNPPAPSQINLIEFLSLSGCELQVNLGRRNTQLGRTASPSQRLLLDLEFLDLAPGCITLLQERGDTELANTLEQASKERMDLLPMSLYQSILQGPEWQLFWERPATLGDYPASTSSLIAESLSRLTDLSVAWLAGDWSASNREFELLLSDLRAGDGGPLLLAHYRASSALQRATELLKGMQSTAPLCPYGQPTDRSRALEQVVARFLVGGVQHWLVRLRQRKELLLPPIKKLEQSLASELTDDYRHWMATRDRVLDGLNAVTRSHIAQIQATLADCGGINQPRQGAH
;
A
#
# COMPACT_ATOMS: atom_id res chain seq x y z
N MET A 1 -19.80 0.73 -4.13
CA MET A 1 -21.27 0.95 -4.18
C MET A 1 -21.93 -0.38 -3.94
N GLY A 2 -22.40 -0.62 -2.69
CA GLY A 2 -22.76 -1.95 -2.21
C GLY A 2 -24.12 -2.45 -2.70
N CYS A 3 -24.33 -3.76 -2.61
CA CYS A 3 -25.58 -4.48 -2.96
C CYS A 3 -26.86 -3.83 -2.40
N ALA A 4 -26.77 -3.11 -1.28
CA ALA A 4 -27.90 -2.37 -0.69
C ALA A 4 -28.43 -1.23 -1.59
N ALA A 5 -27.58 -0.61 -2.40
CA ALA A 5 -28.02 0.45 -3.33
C ALA A 5 -28.69 -0.13 -4.56
N VAL A 6 -28.25 -1.29 -5.04
CA VAL A 6 -28.85 -2.03 -6.16
C VAL A 6 -30.19 -2.64 -5.73
N ALA A 7 -30.26 -3.22 -4.53
CA ALA A 7 -31.49 -3.77 -3.98
C ALA A 7 -32.59 -2.71 -3.78
N ARG A 8 -32.25 -1.49 -3.33
CA ARG A 8 -33.21 -0.37 -3.23
C ARG A 8 -33.68 0.13 -4.59
N ARG A 9 -32.82 0.14 -5.60
CA ARG A 9 -33.19 0.56 -6.95
C ARG A 9 -34.14 -0.44 -7.61
N VAL A 10 -33.86 -1.73 -7.47
CA VAL A 10 -34.71 -2.82 -7.97
C VAL A 10 -36.06 -2.86 -7.23
N ALA A 11 -36.06 -2.64 -5.91
CA ALA A 11 -37.30 -2.58 -5.13
C ALA A 11 -38.19 -1.40 -5.53
N ASN A 12 -37.61 -0.24 -5.87
CA ASN A 12 -38.39 0.94 -6.34
C ASN A 12 -38.91 0.79 -7.75
N GLU A 13 -38.20 0.10 -8.65
CA GLU A 13 -38.66 -0.16 -10.01
C GLU A 13 -39.77 -1.23 -10.08
N LEU A 14 -39.83 -2.15 -9.12
CA LEU A 14 -40.83 -3.22 -9.04
C LEU A 14 -42.09 -2.83 -8.24
N ALA A 15 -42.07 -1.70 -7.52
CA ALA A 15 -43.23 -1.24 -6.74
C ALA A 15 -44.53 -1.02 -7.54
N PRO A 16 -44.53 -0.58 -8.82
CA PRO A 16 -45.73 -0.50 -9.61
C PRO A 16 -46.25 -1.86 -10.08
N VAL A 17 -45.41 -2.87 -10.26
CA VAL A 17 -45.80 -4.21 -10.72
C VAL A 17 -46.49 -5.01 -9.62
N ALA A 18 -46.13 -4.80 -8.35
CA ALA A 18 -46.75 -5.46 -7.19
C ALA A 18 -48.20 -5.00 -6.93
N ARG A 19 -48.61 -3.82 -7.42
CA ARG A 19 -49.99 -3.30 -7.29
C ARG A 19 -50.98 -3.89 -8.27
N GLY A 20 -50.50 -4.60 -9.30
CA GLY A 20 -51.36 -5.22 -10.35
C GLY A 20 -51.76 -6.68 -10.05
N CYS A 21 -51.38 -7.29 -8.97
CA CYS A 21 -51.58 -8.72 -8.67
C CYS A 21 -52.91 -9.07 -7.96
N GLN A 22 -53.99 -8.26 -8.12
CA GLN A 22 -55.21 -8.44 -7.32
C GLN A 22 -56.40 -9.14 -8.00
N SER A 23 -56.28 -9.78 -9.17
CA SER A 23 -57.41 -10.57 -9.68
C SER A 23 -56.99 -11.66 -10.66
N GLY A 24 -57.24 -12.90 -10.32
CA GLY A 24 -57.23 -14.08 -11.20
C GLY A 24 -56.22 -15.18 -10.80
N THR A 25 -56.59 -16.43 -11.02
CA THR A 25 -55.83 -17.65 -10.70
C THR A 25 -54.48 -17.72 -11.43
N ASP A 26 -54.33 -17.06 -12.58
CA ASP A 26 -53.04 -16.95 -13.30
C ASP A 26 -52.11 -15.87 -12.70
N GLY A 27 -52.65 -14.86 -12.04
CA GLY A 27 -51.89 -13.86 -11.29
C GLY A 27 -51.11 -14.44 -10.11
N VAL A 28 -51.72 -15.40 -9.40
CA VAL A 28 -51.08 -16.06 -8.25
C VAL A 28 -49.89 -16.95 -8.64
N ARG A 29 -49.93 -17.61 -9.80
CA ARG A 29 -48.80 -18.38 -10.35
C ARG A 29 -47.62 -17.47 -10.77
N ARG A 30 -47.89 -16.33 -11.39
CA ARG A 30 -46.88 -15.34 -11.79
C ARG A 30 -46.27 -14.64 -10.58
N CYS A 31 -47.06 -14.29 -9.54
CA CYS A 31 -46.54 -13.74 -8.29
C CYS A 31 -45.71 -14.75 -7.49
N ARG A 32 -46.09 -16.04 -7.46
CA ARG A 32 -45.26 -17.09 -6.86
C ARG A 32 -43.91 -17.27 -7.55
N ALA A 33 -43.88 -17.22 -8.90
CA ALA A 33 -42.65 -17.26 -9.68
C ALA A 33 -41.73 -16.03 -9.40
N LEU A 34 -42.34 -14.83 -9.30
CA LEU A 34 -41.60 -13.61 -8.94
C LEU A 34 -41.08 -13.60 -7.53
N ILE A 35 -41.84 -14.09 -6.56
CA ILE A 35 -41.38 -14.23 -5.15
C ILE A 35 -40.28 -15.29 -5.03
N THR A 36 -40.35 -16.39 -5.79
CA THR A 36 -39.29 -17.42 -5.81
C THR A 36 -38.03 -16.87 -6.48
N CYS A 37 -38.12 -16.08 -7.54
CA CYS A 37 -36.95 -15.37 -8.11
C CYS A 37 -36.37 -14.32 -7.16
N LEU A 38 -37.19 -13.59 -6.40
CA LEU A 38 -36.72 -12.61 -5.43
C LEU A 38 -36.00 -13.26 -4.25
N LEU A 39 -36.48 -14.44 -3.81
CA LEU A 39 -35.82 -15.24 -2.76
C LEU A 39 -34.49 -15.87 -3.23
N LEU A 40 -34.33 -16.11 -4.52
CA LEU A 40 -33.07 -16.61 -5.09
C LEU A 40 -32.02 -15.49 -5.29
N LEU A 41 -32.45 -14.22 -5.36
CA LEU A 41 -31.55 -13.06 -5.44
C LEU A 41 -31.01 -12.60 -4.08
N THR A 42 -31.56 -13.08 -2.96
CA THR A 42 -31.03 -12.82 -1.61
C THR A 42 -29.95 -13.81 -1.18
N ALA A 43 -29.62 -14.80 -2.02
CA ALA A 43 -28.45 -15.67 -1.84
C ALA A 43 -27.13 -15.02 -2.33
N CYS A 44 -26.99 -13.70 -2.25
CA CYS A 44 -25.67 -13.09 -2.08
C CYS A 44 -25.20 -13.46 -0.69
N GLY A 45 -24.51 -14.62 -0.60
CA GLY A 45 -23.86 -15.04 0.62
C GLY A 45 -23.07 -13.87 1.17
N ASP A 46 -23.18 -13.67 2.45
CA ASP A 46 -22.36 -12.74 3.24
C ASP A 46 -20.90 -13.12 2.96
N THR A 47 -20.32 -12.52 1.93
CA THR A 47 -18.89 -12.64 1.66
C THR A 47 -18.23 -11.82 2.73
N GLY A 48 -17.95 -12.45 3.87
CA GLY A 48 -17.17 -11.86 4.95
C GLY A 48 -15.92 -11.21 4.36
N SER A 49 -15.46 -10.11 4.93
CA SER A 49 -14.19 -9.55 4.49
C SER A 49 -13.08 -10.59 4.74
N ALA A 50 -12.08 -10.67 3.89
CA ALA A 50 -11.00 -11.64 4.01
C ALA A 50 -10.29 -11.65 5.40
N PRO A 51 -10.15 -10.51 6.13
CA PRO A 51 -9.74 -10.52 7.53
C PRO A 51 -10.73 -11.23 8.46
N GLN A 52 -12.03 -11.21 8.17
CA GLN A 52 -13.04 -11.95 8.93
C GLN A 52 -12.95 -13.46 8.65
N ASP A 53 -12.75 -13.86 7.39
CA ASP A 53 -12.52 -15.27 7.01
C ASP A 53 -11.27 -15.83 7.70
N LEU A 54 -10.21 -15.02 7.82
CA LEU A 54 -9.00 -15.42 8.54
C LEU A 54 -9.23 -15.61 10.04
N GLN A 55 -10.02 -14.73 10.67
CA GLN A 55 -10.38 -14.88 12.08
C GLN A 55 -11.30 -16.08 12.30
N GLU A 56 -12.26 -16.30 11.42
CA GLU A 56 -13.14 -17.47 11.47
C GLU A 56 -12.35 -18.77 11.28
N TYR A 57 -11.37 -18.78 10.36
CA TYR A 57 -10.45 -19.90 10.20
C TYR A 57 -9.73 -20.25 11.51
N LEU A 58 -9.17 -19.25 12.20
CA LEU A 58 -8.53 -19.43 13.51
C LEU A 58 -9.49 -19.98 14.57
N ASN A 59 -10.69 -19.45 14.66
CA ASN A 59 -11.71 -19.89 15.61
C ASN A 59 -12.10 -21.36 15.38
N ARG A 60 -12.26 -21.75 14.12
CA ARG A 60 -12.57 -23.15 13.75
C ARG A 60 -11.41 -24.09 14.08
N LEU A 61 -10.18 -23.68 13.79
CA LEU A 61 -8.99 -24.46 14.18
C LEU A 61 -8.92 -24.64 15.70
N SER A 62 -9.12 -23.58 16.48
CA SER A 62 -9.14 -23.65 17.94
C SER A 62 -10.19 -24.66 18.43
N THR A 63 -11.38 -24.64 17.85
CA THR A 63 -12.44 -25.60 18.19
C THR A 63 -12.04 -27.04 17.85
N ILE A 64 -11.49 -27.29 16.65
CA ILE A 64 -11.08 -28.63 16.21
C ILE A 64 -9.89 -29.12 17.03
N THR A 65 -8.94 -28.29 17.35
CA THR A 65 -7.76 -28.67 18.14
C THR A 65 -8.07 -28.85 19.61
N GLY A 66 -9.16 -28.23 20.09
CA GLY A 66 -9.51 -28.19 21.52
C GLY A 66 -8.55 -27.30 22.32
N MET A 67 -7.77 -26.46 21.66
CA MET A 67 -6.77 -25.59 22.28
C MET A 67 -7.21 -24.13 22.20
N PRO A 68 -6.90 -23.32 23.23
CA PRO A 68 -7.15 -21.89 23.17
C PRO A 68 -6.30 -21.25 22.07
N LEU A 69 -6.81 -20.19 21.47
CA LEU A 69 -6.04 -19.41 20.51
C LEU A 69 -4.77 -18.86 21.16
N PRO A 70 -3.58 -19.14 20.63
CA PRO A 70 -2.36 -18.53 21.11
C PRO A 70 -2.46 -16.99 21.05
N ALA A 71 -1.89 -16.31 22.03
CA ALA A 71 -1.81 -14.86 22.00
C ALA A 71 -1.05 -14.41 20.75
N GLY A 72 -1.66 -13.54 19.95
CA GLY A 72 -0.98 -12.96 18.78
C GLY A 72 0.00 -11.89 19.23
N PRO A 73 1.09 -11.67 18.49
CA PRO A 73 1.93 -10.49 18.69
C PRO A 73 1.08 -9.23 18.53
N SER A 74 1.23 -8.29 19.45
CA SER A 74 0.55 -7.01 19.33
C SER A 74 1.23 -6.17 18.25
N PRO A 75 0.48 -5.56 17.31
CA PRO A 75 1.05 -4.61 16.37
C PRO A 75 1.76 -3.41 17.02
N GLN A 76 1.50 -3.18 18.30
CA GLN A 76 2.12 -2.13 19.11
C GLN A 76 3.55 -2.49 19.55
N ASN A 77 3.89 -3.78 19.59
CA ASN A 77 5.22 -4.26 19.99
C ASN A 77 6.27 -4.19 18.88
N GLU A 78 5.84 -4.09 17.61
CA GLU A 78 6.73 -3.79 16.49
C GLU A 78 6.46 -2.36 16.04
N SER A 79 7.50 -1.53 15.99
CA SER A 79 7.39 -0.15 15.48
C SER A 79 7.17 -0.19 13.97
N LEU A 80 5.92 -0.42 13.56
CA LEU A 80 5.51 -0.37 12.15
C LEU A 80 5.17 1.05 11.69
N ALA A 81 5.17 2.03 12.59
CA ALA A 81 4.94 3.42 12.25
C ALA A 81 6.17 4.01 11.59
N LEU A 82 5.96 4.78 10.52
CA LEU A 82 7.02 5.58 9.92
C LEU A 82 7.58 6.54 10.98
N PRO A 83 8.90 6.65 11.15
CA PRO A 83 9.49 7.60 12.10
C PRO A 83 9.19 9.04 11.70
N HIS A 84 9.05 9.90 12.68
CA HIS A 84 8.95 11.33 12.54
C HIS A 84 10.34 11.94 12.76
N ASP A 85 11.11 12.01 11.69
CA ASP A 85 12.42 12.62 11.74
C ASP A 85 12.30 14.16 11.77
N PRO A 86 13.10 14.85 12.59
CA PRO A 86 13.12 16.31 12.53
C PRO A 86 13.58 16.77 11.15
N ILE A 87 12.88 17.76 10.59
CA ILE A 87 13.30 18.38 9.34
C ILE A 87 14.62 19.10 9.60
N LEU A 88 15.70 18.56 9.07
CA LEU A 88 17.00 19.22 9.08
C LEU A 88 16.93 20.40 8.10
N ASN A 89 17.18 21.61 8.59
CA ASN A 89 17.31 22.75 7.70
C ASN A 89 18.68 22.66 7.01
N PRO A 90 18.73 22.40 5.68
CA PRO A 90 19.99 22.46 4.96
C PRO A 90 20.59 23.87 5.06
N PRO A 91 21.91 24.02 4.96
CA PRO A 91 22.52 25.34 4.85
C PRO A 91 21.87 26.10 3.71
N ALA A 92 21.55 27.37 3.94
CA ALA A 92 20.98 28.21 2.90
C ALA A 92 22.00 28.32 1.75
N PRO A 93 21.60 28.03 0.50
CA PRO A 93 22.50 28.24 -0.63
C PRO A 93 22.92 29.72 -0.74
N SER A 94 24.07 29.98 -1.36
CA SER A 94 24.61 31.30 -1.57
C SER A 94 23.53 32.28 -2.05
N GLN A 95 23.43 33.43 -1.37
CA GLN A 95 22.42 34.44 -1.68
C GLN A 95 22.98 35.43 -2.66
N ILE A 96 22.24 35.71 -3.73
CA ILE A 96 22.50 36.75 -4.67
C ILE A 96 22.06 38.07 -4.02
N ASN A 97 22.99 39.06 -3.97
CA ASN A 97 22.70 40.35 -3.41
C ASN A 97 21.82 41.21 -4.35
N LEU A 98 21.32 42.36 -3.88
CA LEU A 98 20.41 43.18 -4.64
C LEU A 98 21.04 43.74 -5.95
N ILE A 99 22.33 44.08 -5.95
CA ILE A 99 23.02 44.57 -7.13
C ILE A 99 23.17 43.48 -8.17
N GLU A 100 23.62 42.30 -7.74
CA GLU A 100 23.69 41.10 -8.58
C GLU A 100 22.31 40.71 -9.14
N PHE A 101 21.25 40.77 -8.32
CA PHE A 101 19.88 40.53 -8.77
C PHE A 101 19.43 41.50 -9.88
N LEU A 102 19.78 42.82 -9.77
CA LEU A 102 19.45 43.82 -10.79
C LEU A 102 20.25 43.59 -12.08
N SER A 103 21.48 43.09 -11.96
CA SER A 103 22.35 42.78 -13.11
C SER A 103 21.86 41.58 -13.91
N LEU A 104 20.95 40.74 -13.37
CA LEU A 104 20.28 39.64 -14.07
C LEU A 104 19.20 40.12 -15.06
N SER A 105 19.08 41.42 -15.33
CA SER A 105 18.10 41.93 -16.28
C SER A 105 18.21 41.28 -17.67
N GLY A 106 17.11 40.78 -18.18
CA GLY A 106 17.01 40.02 -19.43
C GLY A 106 17.23 38.51 -19.28
N CYS A 107 17.35 38.00 -18.08
CA CYS A 107 17.52 36.62 -17.72
C CYS A 107 16.25 36.12 -16.98
N GLU A 108 15.64 35.01 -17.44
CA GLU A 108 14.44 34.50 -16.82
C GLU A 108 14.67 34.08 -15.35
N LEU A 109 15.90 33.73 -14.99
CA LEU A 109 16.33 33.42 -13.64
C LEU A 109 16.02 34.57 -12.65
N GLN A 110 16.00 35.83 -13.09
CA GLN A 110 15.62 36.97 -12.26
C GLN A 110 14.20 36.81 -11.69
N VAL A 111 13.26 36.28 -12.48
CA VAL A 111 11.86 36.03 -12.03
C VAL A 111 11.82 34.91 -10.98
N ASN A 112 12.56 33.84 -11.20
CA ASN A 112 12.67 32.74 -10.24
C ASN A 112 13.20 33.21 -8.87
N LEU A 113 14.30 33.93 -8.87
CA LEU A 113 14.92 34.53 -7.69
C LEU A 113 13.99 35.55 -7.00
N GLY A 114 13.27 36.35 -7.79
CA GLY A 114 12.25 37.28 -7.29
C GLY A 114 11.15 36.51 -6.50
N ARG A 115 10.60 35.42 -7.07
CA ARG A 115 9.59 34.58 -6.41
C ARG A 115 10.13 33.97 -5.10
N ARG A 116 11.35 33.43 -5.11
CA ARG A 116 12.01 32.85 -3.94
C ARG A 116 12.16 33.85 -2.79
N ASN A 117 12.46 35.10 -3.11
CA ASN A 117 12.70 36.19 -2.13
C ASN A 117 11.43 36.85 -1.59
N THR A 118 10.25 36.54 -2.14
CA THR A 118 8.97 36.97 -1.56
C THR A 118 8.72 36.33 -0.20
N GLN A 119 7.80 36.89 0.57
CA GLN A 119 7.39 36.30 1.85
C GLN A 119 6.83 34.88 1.63
N LEU A 120 6.06 34.65 0.58
CA LEU A 120 5.55 33.33 0.21
C LEU A 120 6.68 32.35 -0.12
N GLY A 121 7.68 32.76 -0.89
CA GLY A 121 8.83 31.91 -1.20
C GLY A 121 9.66 31.51 0.03
N ARG A 122 9.79 32.43 1.00
CA ARG A 122 10.52 32.15 2.25
C ARG A 122 9.79 31.18 3.17
N THR A 123 8.45 31.16 3.13
CA THR A 123 7.60 30.27 3.93
C THR A 123 7.09 29.05 3.14
N ALA A 124 7.59 28.87 1.92
CA ALA A 124 7.19 27.77 1.02
C ALA A 124 7.45 26.38 1.66
N SER A 125 6.58 25.43 1.35
CA SER A 125 6.78 24.02 1.73
C SER A 125 8.09 23.46 1.12
N PRO A 126 8.63 22.36 1.65
CA PRO A 126 9.77 21.71 1.02
C PRO A 126 9.55 21.39 -0.46
N SER A 127 8.35 20.90 -0.85
CA SER A 127 7.99 20.62 -2.25
C SER A 127 8.06 21.86 -3.13
N GLN A 128 7.52 22.99 -2.68
CA GLN A 128 7.56 24.25 -3.42
C GLN A 128 8.99 24.83 -3.52
N ARG A 129 9.81 24.67 -2.48
CA ARG A 129 11.23 25.07 -2.54
C ARG A 129 12.03 24.23 -3.51
N LEU A 130 11.80 22.90 -3.51
CA LEU A 130 12.41 21.99 -4.49
C LEU A 130 12.10 22.42 -5.92
N LEU A 131 10.84 22.74 -6.23
CA LEU A 131 10.44 23.19 -7.57
C LEU A 131 11.11 24.50 -7.97
N LEU A 132 11.28 25.45 -7.05
CA LEU A 132 12.03 26.67 -7.30
C LEU A 132 13.53 26.41 -7.54
N ASP A 133 14.11 25.42 -6.85
CA ASP A 133 15.50 25.03 -7.04
C ASP A 133 15.72 24.30 -8.37
N LEU A 134 14.80 23.41 -8.78
CA LEU A 134 14.81 22.75 -10.08
C LEU A 134 14.70 23.77 -11.23
N GLU A 135 13.75 24.71 -11.13
CA GLU A 135 13.61 25.79 -12.13
C GLU A 135 14.86 26.68 -12.18
N PHE A 136 15.49 26.95 -11.03
CA PHE A 136 16.78 27.65 -11.00
C PHE A 136 17.85 26.89 -11.79
N LEU A 137 17.99 25.60 -11.56
CA LEU A 137 18.98 24.76 -12.24
C LEU A 137 18.74 24.68 -13.75
N ASP A 138 17.48 24.63 -14.18
CA ASP A 138 17.08 24.60 -15.58
C ASP A 138 17.40 25.92 -16.29
N LEU A 139 17.17 27.06 -15.64
CA LEU A 139 17.36 28.39 -16.21
C LEU A 139 18.81 28.90 -16.11
N ALA A 140 19.60 28.46 -15.14
CA ALA A 140 20.91 28.99 -14.83
C ALA A 140 21.91 28.88 -16.00
N PRO A 141 22.01 27.78 -16.77
CA PRO A 141 22.96 27.66 -17.87
C PRO A 141 22.78 28.74 -18.93
N GLY A 142 21.55 29.04 -19.33
CA GLY A 142 21.24 30.10 -20.29
C GLY A 142 21.64 31.50 -19.79
N CYS A 143 21.40 31.75 -18.50
CA CYS A 143 21.80 32.98 -17.85
C CYS A 143 23.32 33.14 -17.78
N ILE A 144 24.05 32.12 -17.40
CA ILE A 144 25.52 32.12 -17.31
C ILE A 144 26.10 32.44 -18.67
N THR A 145 25.64 31.82 -19.75
CA THR A 145 26.07 32.11 -21.12
C THR A 145 25.85 33.58 -21.48
N LEU A 146 24.65 34.10 -21.19
CA LEU A 146 24.30 35.49 -21.47
C LEU A 146 25.22 36.50 -20.74
N LEU A 147 25.53 36.22 -19.46
CA LEU A 147 26.43 37.07 -18.66
C LEU A 147 27.87 37.00 -19.16
N GLN A 148 28.37 35.85 -19.57
CA GLN A 148 29.69 35.69 -20.20
C GLN A 148 29.80 36.48 -21.51
N GLU A 149 28.76 36.44 -22.36
CA GLU A 149 28.71 37.25 -23.61
C GLU A 149 28.72 38.75 -23.35
N ARG A 150 28.14 39.20 -22.21
CA ARG A 150 28.15 40.60 -21.77
C ARG A 150 29.46 41.03 -21.09
N GLY A 151 30.36 40.07 -20.82
CA GLY A 151 31.61 40.32 -20.09
C GLY A 151 31.46 40.40 -18.57
N ASP A 152 30.29 40.06 -18.03
CA ASP A 152 30.02 40.01 -16.58
C ASP A 152 30.41 38.62 -15.98
N THR A 153 31.72 38.38 -16.03
CA THR A 153 32.30 37.08 -15.62
C THR A 153 32.20 36.83 -14.13
N GLU A 154 32.19 37.86 -13.29
CA GLU A 154 32.09 37.71 -11.84
C GLU A 154 30.69 37.17 -11.44
N LEU A 155 29.64 37.75 -12.00
CA LEU A 155 28.28 37.30 -11.77
C LEU A 155 28.02 35.94 -12.40
N ALA A 156 28.58 35.63 -13.58
CA ALA A 156 28.51 34.29 -14.18
C ALA A 156 29.11 33.23 -13.25
N ASN A 157 30.29 33.46 -12.67
CA ASN A 157 30.93 32.56 -11.72
C ASN A 157 30.10 32.40 -10.43
N THR A 158 29.46 33.48 -9.96
CA THR A 158 28.57 33.43 -8.81
C THR A 158 27.36 32.48 -9.07
N LEU A 159 26.77 32.56 -10.28
CA LEU A 159 25.66 31.68 -10.68
C LEU A 159 26.12 30.23 -10.85
N GLU A 160 27.31 30.00 -11.42
CA GLU A 160 27.86 28.62 -11.51
C GLU A 160 28.04 27.99 -10.13
N GLN A 161 28.62 28.76 -9.19
CA GLN A 161 28.78 28.29 -7.82
C GLN A 161 27.42 28.03 -7.14
N ALA A 162 26.44 28.93 -7.30
CA ALA A 162 25.10 28.78 -6.76
C ALA A 162 24.35 27.58 -7.37
N SER A 163 24.59 27.26 -8.65
CA SER A 163 24.04 26.07 -9.31
C SER A 163 24.63 24.80 -8.72
N LYS A 164 25.95 24.77 -8.55
CA LYS A 164 26.66 23.64 -7.96
C LYS A 164 26.15 23.34 -6.55
N GLU A 165 26.03 24.36 -5.71
CA GLU A 165 25.50 24.19 -4.34
C GLU A 165 24.08 23.61 -4.32
N ARG A 166 23.21 24.02 -5.26
CA ARG A 166 21.86 23.47 -5.39
C ARG A 166 21.86 22.02 -5.87
N MET A 167 22.73 21.68 -6.81
CA MET A 167 22.91 20.29 -7.24
C MET A 167 23.39 19.40 -6.09
N ASP A 168 24.34 19.88 -5.30
CA ASP A 168 24.86 19.14 -4.13
C ASP A 168 23.77 18.96 -3.05
N LEU A 169 22.83 19.90 -2.90
CA LEU A 169 21.72 19.85 -1.95
C LEU A 169 20.46 19.15 -2.51
N LEU A 170 20.42 18.83 -3.79
CA LEU A 170 19.23 18.28 -4.44
C LEU A 170 18.76 16.96 -3.82
N PRO A 171 19.63 15.98 -3.47
CA PRO A 171 19.21 14.76 -2.80
C PRO A 171 18.48 15.03 -1.46
N MET A 172 19.03 15.94 -0.64
CA MET A 172 18.42 16.34 0.63
C MET A 172 17.06 17.03 0.41
N SER A 173 16.97 17.92 -0.60
CA SER A 173 15.73 18.61 -0.95
C SER A 173 14.64 17.65 -1.40
N LEU A 174 14.99 16.60 -2.17
CA LEU A 174 14.09 15.52 -2.57
C LEU A 174 13.65 14.69 -1.36
N TYR A 175 14.58 14.30 -0.50
CA TYR A 175 14.28 13.56 0.73
C TYR A 175 13.26 14.32 1.59
N GLN A 176 13.49 15.60 1.83
CA GLN A 176 12.59 16.44 2.63
C GLN A 176 11.22 16.64 1.98
N SER A 177 11.20 16.79 0.66
CA SER A 177 9.98 17.05 -0.09
C SER A 177 9.08 15.81 -0.21
N ILE A 178 9.67 14.62 -0.30
CA ILE A 178 8.96 13.39 -0.56
C ILE A 178 8.92 12.51 0.69
N LEU A 179 10.08 11.98 1.14
CA LEU A 179 10.12 10.96 2.21
C LEU A 179 9.87 11.52 3.62
N GLN A 180 10.12 12.82 3.84
CA GLN A 180 9.72 13.54 5.06
C GLN A 180 8.42 14.32 4.87
N GLY A 181 7.86 14.36 3.66
CA GLY A 181 6.64 15.08 3.34
C GLY A 181 5.41 14.52 4.06
N PRO A 182 4.38 15.35 4.32
CA PRO A 182 3.14 14.92 4.98
C PRO A 182 2.39 13.88 4.14
N GLU A 183 2.52 13.88 2.83
CA GLU A 183 1.92 12.92 1.92
C GLU A 183 2.50 11.51 2.13
N TRP A 184 3.81 11.41 2.34
CA TRP A 184 4.49 10.15 2.64
C TRP A 184 4.10 9.61 4.01
N GLN A 185 3.90 10.48 5.01
CA GLN A 185 3.38 10.09 6.32
C GLN A 185 1.99 9.48 6.18
N LEU A 186 1.09 10.11 5.43
CA LEU A 186 -0.26 9.61 5.16
C LEU A 186 -0.25 8.31 4.33
N PHE A 187 0.68 8.18 3.36
CA PHE A 187 0.83 6.95 2.59
C PHE A 187 1.12 5.73 3.49
N TRP A 188 1.92 5.90 4.53
CA TRP A 188 2.26 4.84 5.48
C TRP A 188 1.38 4.82 6.73
N GLU A 189 0.41 5.72 6.84
CA GLU A 189 -0.53 5.72 7.96
C GLU A 189 -1.33 4.41 8.00
N ARG A 190 -1.39 3.80 9.19
CA ARG A 190 -2.08 2.53 9.38
C ARG A 190 -3.56 2.79 9.69
N PRO A 191 -4.49 2.23 8.92
CA PRO A 191 -5.91 2.37 9.23
C PRO A 191 -6.29 1.58 10.49
N ALA A 192 -7.31 2.03 11.19
CA ALA A 192 -7.85 1.30 12.35
C ALA A 192 -8.41 -0.08 11.93
N THR A 193 -9.00 -0.16 10.74
CA THR A 193 -9.55 -1.38 10.16
C THR A 193 -9.11 -1.53 8.71
N LEU A 194 -8.91 -2.78 8.25
CA LEU A 194 -8.53 -3.07 6.87
C LEU A 194 -9.72 -3.06 5.89
N GLY A 195 -10.96 -3.26 6.38
CA GLY A 195 -12.11 -3.43 5.50
C GLY A 195 -11.84 -4.53 4.45
N ASP A 196 -12.11 -4.21 3.18
CA ASP A 196 -11.89 -5.10 2.03
C ASP A 196 -10.51 -4.91 1.36
N TYR A 197 -9.54 -4.32 2.06
CA TYR A 197 -8.21 -4.04 1.50
C TYR A 197 -7.45 -5.32 1.12
N PRO A 198 -6.81 -5.35 -0.05
CA PRO A 198 -6.98 -4.43 -1.16
C PRO A 198 -8.28 -4.71 -1.93
N ALA A 199 -9.08 -3.67 -2.19
CA ALA A 199 -10.37 -3.81 -2.87
C ALA A 199 -10.22 -4.19 -4.36
N SER A 200 -9.09 -3.86 -4.98
CA SER A 200 -8.77 -4.19 -6.37
C SER A 200 -7.32 -4.61 -6.50
N THR A 201 -6.93 -5.16 -7.65
CA THR A 201 -5.53 -5.49 -7.98
C THR A 201 -4.76 -4.29 -8.54
N SER A 202 -5.44 -3.32 -9.19
CA SER A 202 -4.85 -2.08 -9.68
C SER A 202 -4.76 -1.00 -8.60
N SER A 203 -3.84 -0.06 -8.75
CA SER A 203 -3.64 1.06 -7.85
C SER A 203 -3.17 2.28 -8.62
N LEU A 204 -3.97 3.34 -8.64
CA LEU A 204 -3.55 4.65 -9.16
C LEU A 204 -2.34 5.19 -8.37
N ILE A 205 -2.30 4.93 -7.07
CA ILE A 205 -1.19 5.32 -6.21
C ILE A 205 0.12 4.68 -6.67
N ALA A 206 0.09 3.41 -7.11
CA ALA A 206 1.28 2.75 -7.63
C ALA A 206 1.80 3.41 -8.92
N GLU A 207 0.91 3.87 -9.79
CA GLU A 207 1.27 4.62 -11.01
C GLU A 207 1.88 5.98 -10.65
N SER A 208 1.22 6.73 -9.75
CA SER A 208 1.72 8.02 -9.27
C SER A 208 3.06 7.89 -8.56
N LEU A 209 3.24 6.85 -7.75
CA LEU A 209 4.50 6.55 -7.08
C LEU A 209 5.62 6.20 -8.07
N SER A 210 5.33 5.39 -9.09
CA SER A 210 6.30 5.07 -10.15
C SER A 210 6.73 6.33 -10.89
N ARG A 211 5.77 7.18 -11.27
CA ARG A 211 6.06 8.44 -11.96
C ARG A 211 6.87 9.41 -11.10
N LEU A 212 6.50 9.55 -9.81
CA LEU A 212 7.24 10.36 -8.84
C LEU A 212 8.69 9.89 -8.69
N THR A 213 8.89 8.57 -8.63
CA THR A 213 10.21 7.96 -8.56
C THR A 213 11.03 8.25 -9.82
N ASP A 214 10.44 8.10 -11.01
CA ASP A 214 11.12 8.36 -12.29
C ASP A 214 11.51 9.81 -12.43
N LEU A 215 10.64 10.77 -12.05
CA LEU A 215 10.97 12.19 -11.99
C LEU A 215 12.14 12.47 -11.05
N SER A 216 12.10 11.92 -9.83
CA SER A 216 13.16 12.12 -8.85
C SER A 216 14.52 11.61 -9.35
N VAL A 217 14.54 10.46 -10.01
CA VAL A 217 15.77 9.90 -10.61
C VAL A 217 16.25 10.74 -11.79
N ALA A 218 15.35 11.26 -12.63
CA ALA A 218 15.70 12.13 -13.75
C ALA A 218 16.32 13.46 -13.25
N TRP A 219 15.74 14.07 -12.21
CA TRP A 219 16.28 15.29 -11.62
C TRP A 219 17.68 15.09 -11.02
N LEU A 220 17.90 13.97 -10.32
CA LEU A 220 19.23 13.59 -9.81
C LEU A 220 20.23 13.33 -10.94
N ALA A 221 19.76 12.96 -12.13
CA ALA A 221 20.60 12.75 -13.31
C ALA A 221 20.86 14.01 -14.14
N GLY A 222 20.27 15.18 -13.76
CA GLY A 222 20.48 16.46 -14.42
C GLY A 222 19.38 16.87 -15.42
N ASP A 223 18.26 16.14 -15.50
CA ASP A 223 17.07 16.59 -16.22
C ASP A 223 16.14 17.30 -15.22
N TRP A 224 16.29 18.62 -15.11
CA TRP A 224 15.60 19.44 -14.12
C TRP A 224 14.24 19.95 -14.60
N SER A 225 13.77 19.52 -15.77
CA SER A 225 12.43 19.86 -16.24
C SER A 225 11.37 19.42 -15.23
N ALA A 226 10.58 20.36 -14.73
CA ALA A 226 9.60 20.09 -13.69
C ALA A 226 8.28 20.81 -13.95
N SER A 227 7.19 20.07 -13.84
CA SER A 227 5.84 20.63 -13.79
C SER A 227 5.37 20.71 -12.34
N ASN A 228 5.18 21.93 -11.82
CA ASN A 228 4.60 22.14 -10.48
C ASN A 228 3.28 21.38 -10.31
N ARG A 229 2.39 21.50 -11.31
CA ARG A 229 1.09 20.83 -11.28
C ARG A 229 1.22 19.31 -11.25
N GLU A 230 2.12 18.73 -12.04
CA GLU A 230 2.33 17.28 -12.07
C GLU A 230 2.86 16.80 -10.72
N PHE A 231 3.92 17.42 -10.21
CA PHE A 231 4.55 17.02 -8.95
C PHE A 231 3.59 17.07 -7.76
N GLU A 232 2.86 18.18 -7.62
CA GLU A 232 1.88 18.34 -6.52
C GLU A 232 0.70 17.36 -6.63
N LEU A 233 0.26 17.01 -7.85
CA LEU A 233 -0.76 15.98 -8.05
C LEU A 233 -0.24 14.60 -7.64
N LEU A 234 0.98 14.23 -8.03
CA LEU A 234 1.59 12.95 -7.65
C LEU A 234 1.74 12.83 -6.13
N LEU A 235 2.17 13.90 -5.44
CA LEU A 235 2.21 13.93 -3.98
C LEU A 235 0.80 13.80 -3.39
N SER A 236 -0.18 14.52 -3.94
CA SER A 236 -1.57 14.46 -3.46
C SER A 236 -2.16 13.06 -3.58
N ASP A 237 -1.84 12.30 -4.63
CA ASP A 237 -2.31 10.93 -4.81
C ASP A 237 -1.80 10.00 -3.68
N LEU A 238 -0.57 10.21 -3.20
CA LEU A 238 -0.01 9.45 -2.09
C LEU A 238 -0.80 9.60 -0.79
N ARG A 239 -1.48 10.74 -0.58
CA ARG A 239 -2.30 11.01 0.61
C ARG A 239 -3.46 10.03 0.80
N ALA A 240 -3.92 9.38 -0.28
CA ALA A 240 -4.97 8.37 -0.19
C ALA A 240 -4.54 7.13 0.60
N GLY A 241 -3.23 6.90 0.79
CA GLY A 241 -2.65 5.84 1.61
C GLY A 241 -2.80 4.45 0.99
N ASP A 242 -1.70 3.71 0.87
CA ASP A 242 -1.74 2.32 0.43
C ASP A 242 -0.64 1.49 1.15
N GLY A 243 0.47 2.11 1.48
CA GLY A 243 1.60 1.47 2.17
C GLY A 243 1.25 1.00 3.58
N GLY A 244 0.61 1.86 4.37
CA GLY A 244 0.19 1.52 5.74
C GLY A 244 -0.84 0.38 5.79
N PRO A 245 -1.91 0.40 4.99
CA PRO A 245 -2.84 -0.73 4.85
C PRO A 245 -2.15 -2.02 4.41
N LEU A 246 -1.22 -1.96 3.44
CA LEU A 246 -0.46 -3.12 2.97
C LEU A 246 0.37 -3.74 4.09
N LEU A 247 1.12 -2.91 4.82
CA LEU A 247 1.97 -3.34 5.92
C LEU A 247 1.15 -3.99 7.04
N LEU A 248 0.04 -3.37 7.44
CA LEU A 248 -0.88 -3.90 8.45
C LEU A 248 -1.50 -5.24 8.01
N ALA A 249 -1.90 -5.36 6.73
CA ALA A 249 -2.49 -6.59 6.20
C ALA A 249 -1.49 -7.75 6.20
N HIS A 250 -0.25 -7.51 5.75
CA HIS A 250 0.83 -8.50 5.80
C HIS A 250 1.15 -8.94 7.22
N TYR A 251 1.24 -8.00 8.15
CA TYR A 251 1.47 -8.28 9.56
C TYR A 251 0.36 -9.16 10.17
N ARG A 252 -0.91 -8.78 9.97
CA ARG A 252 -2.07 -9.54 10.49
C ARG A 252 -2.17 -10.93 9.86
N ALA A 253 -1.95 -11.05 8.54
CA ALA A 253 -1.96 -12.33 7.85
C ALA A 253 -0.87 -13.26 8.38
N SER A 254 0.36 -12.76 8.50
CA SER A 254 1.50 -13.53 9.03
C SER A 254 1.25 -13.99 10.46
N SER A 255 0.82 -13.10 11.35
CA SER A 255 0.49 -13.43 12.75
C SER A 255 -0.60 -14.49 12.84
N ALA A 256 -1.67 -14.37 12.08
CA ALA A 256 -2.76 -15.33 12.10
C ALA A 256 -2.33 -16.71 11.59
N LEU A 257 -1.58 -16.79 10.49
CA LEU A 257 -1.08 -18.05 9.96
C LEU A 257 -0.05 -18.72 10.88
N GLN A 258 0.78 -17.95 11.60
CA GLN A 258 1.68 -18.48 12.63
C GLN A 258 0.89 -19.12 13.77
N ARG A 259 -0.14 -18.43 14.30
CA ARG A 259 -1.01 -18.94 15.35
C ARG A 259 -1.77 -20.19 14.90
N ALA A 260 -2.24 -20.21 13.66
CA ALA A 260 -2.86 -21.40 13.06
C ALA A 260 -1.89 -22.58 13.00
N THR A 261 -0.63 -22.33 12.65
CA THR A 261 0.44 -23.34 12.63
C THR A 261 0.72 -23.90 14.02
N GLU A 262 0.75 -23.05 15.05
CA GLU A 262 0.95 -23.46 16.44
C GLU A 262 -0.20 -24.36 16.94
N LEU A 263 -1.45 -24.04 16.63
CA LEU A 263 -2.60 -24.89 16.94
C LEU A 263 -2.48 -26.29 16.32
N LEU A 264 -2.06 -26.37 15.04
CA LEU A 264 -1.89 -27.66 14.37
C LEU A 264 -0.73 -28.47 14.94
N LYS A 265 0.40 -27.82 15.29
CA LYS A 265 1.53 -28.48 15.97
C LYS A 265 1.13 -29.02 17.33
N GLY A 266 0.41 -28.23 18.13
CA GLY A 266 -0.08 -28.67 19.45
C GLY A 266 -1.03 -29.84 19.34
N MET A 267 -1.88 -29.90 18.31
CA MET A 267 -2.77 -31.02 18.08
C MET A 267 -2.01 -32.32 17.80
N GLN A 268 -0.95 -32.29 16.99
CA GLN A 268 -0.13 -33.47 16.68
C GLN A 268 0.57 -34.04 17.91
N SER A 269 0.98 -33.16 18.84
CA SER A 269 1.68 -33.59 20.08
C SER A 269 0.78 -34.27 21.10
N THR A 270 -0.55 -34.15 20.99
CA THR A 270 -1.50 -34.61 22.03
C THR A 270 -2.05 -36.02 21.71
N ALA A 271 -2.41 -36.30 20.48
CA ALA A 271 -2.90 -37.60 20.04
C ALA A 271 -2.90 -37.69 18.49
N PRO A 272 -2.71 -38.89 17.90
CA PRO A 272 -2.80 -39.06 16.46
C PRO A 272 -4.20 -38.69 15.96
N LEU A 273 -4.25 -37.85 14.91
CA LEU A 273 -5.53 -37.40 14.32
C LEU A 273 -6.27 -38.56 13.63
N CYS A 274 -5.52 -39.49 13.05
CA CYS A 274 -6.04 -40.66 12.34
C CYS A 274 -5.40 -41.94 12.88
N PRO A 275 -5.90 -42.47 14.01
CA PRO A 275 -5.39 -43.73 14.53
C PRO A 275 -5.49 -44.86 13.48
N TYR A 276 -4.44 -45.63 13.33
CA TYR A 276 -4.33 -46.72 12.36
C TYR A 276 -4.57 -46.31 10.90
N GLY A 277 -4.32 -45.05 10.56
CA GLY A 277 -4.52 -44.51 9.20
C GLY A 277 -5.99 -44.32 8.81
N GLN A 278 -6.92 -44.43 9.77
CA GLN A 278 -8.35 -44.27 9.49
C GLN A 278 -8.82 -42.81 9.72
N PRO A 279 -9.47 -42.18 8.73
CA PRO A 279 -10.01 -40.85 8.89
C PRO A 279 -11.07 -40.78 10.00
N THR A 280 -10.89 -39.85 10.93
CA THR A 280 -11.83 -39.54 12.01
C THR A 280 -12.77 -38.40 11.64
N ASP A 281 -13.85 -38.16 12.42
CA ASP A 281 -14.69 -36.97 12.25
C ASP A 281 -13.90 -35.69 12.42
N ARG A 282 -12.89 -35.70 13.30
CA ARG A 282 -12.00 -34.60 13.57
C ARG A 282 -11.09 -34.28 12.38
N SER A 283 -10.56 -35.31 11.69
CA SER A 283 -9.76 -35.12 10.47
C SER A 283 -10.62 -34.59 9.31
N ARG A 284 -11.83 -35.12 9.15
CA ARG A 284 -12.80 -34.62 8.15
C ARG A 284 -13.19 -33.17 8.40
N ALA A 285 -13.43 -32.80 9.68
CA ALA A 285 -13.71 -31.42 10.05
C ALA A 285 -12.53 -30.49 9.74
N LEU A 286 -11.27 -30.90 9.97
CA LEU A 286 -10.08 -30.15 9.63
C LEU A 286 -9.97 -29.94 8.11
N GLU A 287 -10.14 -30.98 7.30
CA GLU A 287 -10.14 -30.87 5.84
C GLU A 287 -11.19 -29.88 5.34
N GLN A 288 -12.42 -29.92 5.88
CA GLN A 288 -13.50 -29.01 5.51
C GLN A 288 -13.18 -27.56 5.89
N VAL A 289 -12.61 -27.33 7.06
CA VAL A 289 -12.22 -25.99 7.52
C VAL A 289 -11.10 -25.43 6.65
N VAL A 290 -10.08 -26.22 6.32
CA VAL A 290 -9.01 -25.83 5.40
C VAL A 290 -9.58 -25.52 4.01
N ALA A 291 -10.40 -26.39 3.45
CA ALA A 291 -10.97 -26.20 2.11
C ALA A 291 -11.87 -24.94 2.05
N ARG A 292 -12.73 -24.74 3.03
CA ARG A 292 -13.71 -23.65 3.01
C ARG A 292 -13.10 -22.30 3.33
N PHE A 293 -12.33 -22.18 4.40
CA PHE A 293 -11.89 -20.89 4.93
C PHE A 293 -10.49 -20.51 4.41
N LEU A 294 -9.53 -21.44 4.39
CA LEU A 294 -8.19 -21.11 3.90
C LEU A 294 -8.16 -21.03 2.37
N VAL A 295 -8.59 -22.10 1.69
CA VAL A 295 -8.54 -22.19 0.23
C VAL A 295 -9.62 -21.33 -0.41
N GLY A 296 -10.88 -21.46 0.05
CA GLY A 296 -12.01 -20.73 -0.53
C GLY A 296 -12.09 -19.24 -0.16
N GLY A 297 -11.53 -18.83 0.98
CA GLY A 297 -11.58 -17.45 1.46
C GLY A 297 -10.22 -16.76 1.45
N VAL A 298 -9.34 -17.15 2.37
CA VAL A 298 -8.09 -16.44 2.67
C VAL A 298 -7.09 -16.45 1.52
N GLN A 299 -6.99 -17.54 0.77
CA GLN A 299 -5.98 -17.70 -0.30
C GLN A 299 -6.08 -16.61 -1.36
N HIS A 300 -7.28 -16.27 -1.82
CA HIS A 300 -7.48 -15.20 -2.80
C HIS A 300 -7.02 -13.84 -2.28
N TRP A 301 -7.23 -13.58 -1.01
CA TRP A 301 -6.76 -12.35 -0.37
C TRP A 301 -5.23 -12.30 -0.28
N LEU A 302 -4.57 -13.39 0.11
CA LEU A 302 -3.11 -13.48 0.13
C LEU A 302 -2.49 -13.23 -1.25
N VAL A 303 -3.13 -13.72 -2.32
CA VAL A 303 -2.70 -13.44 -3.71
C VAL A 303 -2.82 -11.94 -4.01
N ARG A 304 -3.94 -11.29 -3.67
CA ARG A 304 -4.12 -9.84 -3.87
C ARG A 304 -3.11 -9.01 -3.07
N LEU A 305 -2.82 -9.40 -1.83
CA LEU A 305 -1.79 -8.73 -1.02
C LEU A 305 -0.41 -8.82 -1.68
N ARG A 306 -0.05 -9.99 -2.21
CA ARG A 306 1.21 -10.17 -2.94
C ARG A 306 1.27 -9.29 -4.17
N GLN A 307 0.21 -9.28 -4.99
CA GLN A 307 0.13 -8.44 -6.19
C GLN A 307 0.25 -6.96 -5.84
N ARG A 308 -0.42 -6.49 -4.78
CA ARG A 308 -0.30 -5.11 -4.31
C ARG A 308 1.13 -4.77 -3.85
N LYS A 309 1.79 -5.66 -3.14
CA LYS A 309 3.20 -5.51 -2.77
C LYS A 309 4.11 -5.39 -4.00
N GLU A 310 3.90 -6.25 -5.01
CA GLU A 310 4.67 -6.26 -6.25
C GLU A 310 4.50 -4.97 -7.08
N LEU A 311 3.37 -4.27 -6.93
CA LEU A 311 3.15 -2.97 -7.57
C LEU A 311 3.81 -1.81 -6.80
N LEU A 312 3.70 -1.79 -5.48
CA LEU A 312 4.13 -0.64 -4.66
C LEU A 312 5.62 -0.68 -4.29
N LEU A 313 6.16 -1.85 -3.95
CA LEU A 313 7.48 -1.92 -3.34
C LEU A 313 8.64 -1.61 -4.30
N PRO A 314 8.63 -1.99 -5.58
CA PRO A 314 9.72 -1.68 -6.50
C PRO A 314 10.00 -0.17 -6.66
N PRO A 315 9.00 0.69 -6.96
CA PRO A 315 9.24 2.13 -7.06
C PRO A 315 9.66 2.74 -5.71
N ILE A 316 9.11 2.29 -4.58
CA ILE A 316 9.54 2.72 -3.26
C ILE A 316 11.03 2.43 -3.05
N LYS A 317 11.46 1.20 -3.28
CA LYS A 317 12.87 0.80 -3.13
C LYS A 317 13.80 1.56 -4.06
N LYS A 318 13.38 1.83 -5.29
CA LYS A 318 14.14 2.63 -6.26
C LYS A 318 14.32 4.07 -5.76
N LEU A 319 13.25 4.68 -5.24
CA LEU A 319 13.30 6.04 -4.67
C LEU A 319 14.21 6.08 -3.43
N GLU A 320 14.02 5.16 -2.48
CA GLU A 320 14.84 5.06 -1.27
C GLU A 320 16.31 4.83 -1.60
N GLN A 321 16.61 4.01 -2.60
CA GLN A 321 17.97 3.74 -3.05
C GLN A 321 18.61 4.99 -3.68
N SER A 322 17.86 5.77 -4.47
CA SER A 322 18.38 7.01 -5.07
C SER A 322 18.67 8.09 -4.05
N LEU A 323 18.07 8.03 -2.85
CA LEU A 323 18.23 8.95 -1.74
C LEU A 323 18.97 8.32 -0.54
N ALA A 324 19.70 7.23 -0.74
CA ALA A 324 20.28 6.43 0.36
C ALA A 324 21.25 7.22 1.26
N SER A 325 21.96 8.23 0.73
CA SER A 325 22.85 9.12 1.49
C SER A 325 22.11 9.95 2.54
N GLU A 326 20.84 10.31 2.26
CA GLU A 326 20.04 11.23 3.05
C GLU A 326 19.17 10.53 4.11
N LEU A 327 19.01 9.20 4.00
CA LEU A 327 18.18 8.45 4.93
C LEU A 327 18.77 8.48 6.33
N THR A 328 17.94 8.77 7.33
CA THR A 328 18.32 8.68 8.76
C THR A 328 18.43 7.24 9.22
N ASP A 329 19.10 7.01 10.34
CA ASP A 329 19.23 5.66 10.92
C ASP A 329 17.87 5.11 11.36
N ASP A 330 16.97 5.97 11.86
CA ASP A 330 15.61 5.58 12.24
C ASP A 330 14.79 5.16 11.03
N TYR A 331 14.89 5.89 9.91
CA TYR A 331 14.25 5.52 8.65
C TYR A 331 14.79 4.19 8.11
N ARG A 332 16.12 3.98 8.12
CA ARG A 332 16.76 2.70 7.72
C ARG A 332 16.28 1.53 8.58
N HIS A 333 16.21 1.72 9.89
CA HIS A 333 15.70 0.70 10.81
C HIS A 333 14.26 0.34 10.53
N TRP A 334 13.41 1.36 10.30
CA TRP A 334 12.03 1.17 9.91
C TRP A 334 11.90 0.44 8.57
N MET A 335 12.68 0.83 7.54
CA MET A 335 12.72 0.12 6.25
C MET A 335 13.01 -1.38 6.42
N ALA A 336 14.02 -1.71 7.21
CA ALA A 336 14.38 -3.11 7.47
C ALA A 336 13.25 -3.89 8.16
N THR A 337 12.50 -3.25 9.06
CA THR A 337 11.34 -3.84 9.72
C THR A 337 10.17 -4.00 8.77
N ARG A 338 9.84 -2.96 7.98
CA ARG A 338 8.84 -2.99 6.91
C ARG A 338 9.10 -4.13 5.93
N ASP A 339 10.31 -4.20 5.40
CA ASP A 339 10.68 -5.20 4.40
C ASP A 339 10.60 -6.61 4.97
N ARG A 340 11.04 -6.85 6.21
CA ARG A 340 10.91 -8.13 6.90
C ARG A 340 9.44 -8.57 6.99
N VAL A 341 8.53 -7.66 7.34
CA VAL A 341 7.10 -7.95 7.42
C VAL A 341 6.50 -8.25 6.04
N LEU A 342 6.81 -7.41 5.03
CA LEU A 342 6.27 -7.57 3.69
C LEU A 342 6.82 -8.82 2.97
N ASP A 343 8.06 -9.21 3.21
CA ASP A 343 8.68 -10.38 2.58
C ASP A 343 8.39 -11.68 3.34
N GLY A 344 8.12 -11.59 4.64
CA GLY A 344 7.91 -12.75 5.53
C GLY A 344 6.64 -13.55 5.23
N LEU A 345 5.57 -12.93 4.74
CA LEU A 345 4.26 -13.59 4.57
C LEU A 345 4.32 -14.84 3.70
N ASN A 346 5.10 -14.83 2.62
CA ASN A 346 5.22 -15.99 1.73
C ASN A 346 5.86 -17.20 2.44
N ALA A 347 6.85 -16.98 3.29
CA ALA A 347 7.49 -18.04 4.05
C ALA A 347 6.53 -18.62 5.11
N VAL A 348 5.82 -17.74 5.83
CA VAL A 348 4.81 -18.14 6.81
C VAL A 348 3.68 -18.94 6.16
N THR A 349 3.19 -18.51 5.00
CA THR A 349 2.14 -19.23 4.26
C THR A 349 2.61 -20.63 3.86
N ARG A 350 3.82 -20.77 3.31
CA ARG A 350 4.38 -22.08 2.97
C ARG A 350 4.53 -23.00 4.20
N SER A 351 5.03 -22.43 5.31
CA SER A 351 5.18 -23.17 6.56
C SER A 351 3.83 -23.66 7.09
N HIS A 352 2.78 -22.85 7.00
CA HIS A 352 1.44 -23.21 7.42
C HIS A 352 0.87 -24.34 6.54
N ILE A 353 1.00 -24.26 5.23
CA ILE A 353 0.57 -25.32 4.30
C ILE A 353 1.32 -26.63 4.58
N ALA A 354 2.63 -26.58 4.77
CA ALA A 354 3.42 -27.76 5.12
C ALA A 354 2.95 -28.39 6.45
N GLN A 355 2.58 -27.56 7.43
CA GLN A 355 2.05 -28.06 8.71
C GLN A 355 0.68 -28.74 8.54
N ILE A 356 -0.22 -28.20 7.71
CA ILE A 356 -1.49 -28.84 7.37
C ILE A 356 -1.24 -30.21 6.74
N GLN A 357 -0.35 -30.30 5.76
CA GLN A 357 0.02 -31.55 5.10
C GLN A 357 0.61 -32.58 6.08
N ALA A 358 1.52 -32.15 6.95
CA ALA A 358 2.08 -33.00 7.99
C ALA A 358 1.03 -33.50 8.99
N THR A 359 0.07 -32.65 9.37
CA THR A 359 -1.01 -32.99 10.28
C THR A 359 -1.99 -34.03 9.69
N LEU A 360 -2.20 -34.00 8.38
CA LEU A 360 -3.10 -34.90 7.65
C LEU A 360 -2.38 -36.10 7.00
N ALA A 361 -1.07 -36.22 7.12
CA ALA A 361 -0.28 -37.26 6.47
C ALA A 361 -0.74 -38.66 6.86
N ASP A 362 -1.00 -38.91 8.16
CA ASP A 362 -1.45 -40.19 8.67
C ASP A 362 -2.91 -40.52 8.32
N CYS A 363 -3.65 -39.55 7.76
CA CYS A 363 -5.04 -39.70 7.33
C CYS A 363 -5.20 -40.09 5.84
N GLY A 364 -4.11 -40.42 5.16
CA GLY A 364 -4.11 -40.73 3.73
C GLY A 364 -3.80 -39.52 2.82
N GLY A 365 -3.53 -38.33 3.39
CA GLY A 365 -3.17 -37.10 2.69
C GLY A 365 -4.31 -36.48 1.85
N ILE A 366 -4.22 -35.19 1.58
CA ILE A 366 -5.24 -34.43 0.82
C ILE A 366 -5.35 -34.88 -0.66
N ASN A 367 -4.38 -35.65 -1.18
CA ASN A 367 -4.23 -35.97 -2.61
C ASN A 367 -4.40 -37.44 -2.99
N GLN A 368 -4.86 -38.34 -2.11
CA GLN A 368 -5.19 -39.69 -2.57
C GLN A 368 -6.63 -39.73 -3.12
N PRO A 369 -6.81 -40.12 -4.40
CA PRO A 369 -8.14 -40.41 -4.92
C PRO A 369 -8.75 -41.55 -4.07
N ARG A 370 -9.94 -41.33 -3.54
CA ARG A 370 -10.69 -42.34 -2.78
C ARG A 370 -10.76 -43.61 -3.60
N GLN A 371 -10.01 -44.64 -3.21
CA GLN A 371 -10.26 -45.98 -3.72
C GLN A 371 -11.67 -46.36 -3.24
N GLY A 372 -12.56 -46.64 -4.20
CA GLY A 372 -13.96 -46.84 -3.99
C GLY A 372 -14.23 -47.94 -2.97
N ALA A 373 -15.15 -47.68 -2.06
CA ALA A 373 -15.82 -48.70 -1.30
C ALA A 373 -16.66 -49.56 -2.27
N HIS A 374 -16.29 -50.81 -2.40
CA HIS A 374 -17.14 -51.85 -2.98
C HIS A 374 -18.18 -52.27 -1.98
#